data_0ec010947a1549a1c71b1551e244ec34
#
_entry.id   0ec010947a1549a1c71b1551e244ec34
#
_cell.length_a   1.000
_cell.length_b   1.000
_cell.length_c   1.000
_cell.angle_alpha   90.00
_cell.angle_beta   90.00
_cell.angle_gamma   90.00
#
_symmetry.space_group_name_H-M   'P 1'
#
loop_
_entity.id
_entity.type
_entity.pdbx_description
1 polymer ?
#
loop_
_entity_poly.entity_id
_entity_poly.type
_entity_poly.pdbx_seq_one_letter_code
_entity_poly.pdbx_strand_id
1 'polypeptide(L)'
;MLPWHAGTILDASIKNALQFCNRVILVSGYRATEIHNRYANQPNIIITYNPDYAQGLFTSIKVGAAAVNSGHCFITHGDMPELNNDIFRKIWALRNDNALIPCYQGQPGHPVLLSKKCLLQAISQPDVSNMRQALLRGKHNLIEINDARITLDIDTPEDFINAQNRHR
;
A
#
# COMPACT_ATOMS: atom_id res chain seq x y z
N MET A 1 14.30 7.23 8.48
CA MET A 1 13.24 6.20 8.64
C MET A 1 13.08 5.87 10.11
N LEU A 2 11.86 5.76 10.61
CA LEU A 2 11.61 5.47 12.02
C LEU A 2 11.97 4.00 12.35
N PRO A 3 12.64 3.73 13.49
CA PRO A 3 12.99 2.37 13.90
C PRO A 3 11.75 1.56 14.27
N TRP A 4 11.74 0.26 13.94
CA TRP A 4 10.68 -0.68 14.26
C TRP A 4 11.27 -2.07 14.49
N HIS A 5 11.19 -2.60 15.71
CA HIS A 5 11.85 -3.86 16.09
C HIS A 5 13.34 -3.90 15.64
N ALA A 6 13.70 -4.93 14.85
CA ALA A 6 15.07 -5.07 14.32
C ALA A 6 15.35 -4.27 13.05
N GLY A 7 14.45 -3.38 12.63
CA GLY A 7 14.58 -2.62 11.38
C GLY A 7 13.90 -1.26 11.44
N THR A 8 13.17 -0.93 10.38
CA THR A 8 12.36 0.29 10.28
C THR A 8 10.90 -0.07 10.02
N ILE A 9 10.00 0.90 10.18
CA ILE A 9 8.58 0.75 9.81
C ILE A 9 8.44 0.27 8.37
N LEU A 10 9.18 0.87 7.44
CA LEU A 10 9.16 0.49 6.03
C LEU A 10 9.67 -0.94 5.80
N ASP A 11 10.71 -1.38 6.51
CA ASP A 11 11.18 -2.78 6.44
C ASP A 11 10.09 -3.77 6.85
N ALA A 12 9.36 -3.45 7.92
CA ALA A 12 8.26 -4.29 8.40
C ALA A 12 7.11 -4.34 7.39
N SER A 13 6.69 -3.18 6.85
CA SER A 13 5.63 -3.10 5.83
C SER A 13 6.00 -3.89 4.57
N ILE A 14 7.23 -3.76 4.07
CA ILE A 14 7.73 -4.53 2.92
C ILE A 14 7.77 -6.03 3.23
N LYS A 15 8.33 -6.41 4.39
CA LYS A 15 8.42 -7.82 4.81
C LYS A 15 7.05 -8.47 4.88
N ASN A 16 6.07 -7.76 5.44
CA ASN A 16 4.70 -8.27 5.55
C ASN A 16 4.04 -8.44 4.18
N ALA A 17 4.21 -7.48 3.27
CA ALA A 17 3.73 -7.62 1.91
C ALA A 17 4.38 -8.81 1.17
N LEU A 18 5.68 -9.02 1.33
CA LEU A 18 6.43 -10.12 0.71
C LEU A 18 6.12 -11.51 1.29
N GLN A 19 5.45 -11.61 2.45
CA GLN A 19 4.93 -12.89 2.93
C GLN A 19 3.80 -13.44 2.04
N PHE A 20 3.13 -12.59 1.29
CA PHE A 20 2.04 -12.96 0.38
C PHE A 20 2.37 -12.66 -1.09
N CYS A 21 2.93 -11.50 -1.36
CA CYS A 21 3.23 -11.05 -2.72
C CYS A 21 4.63 -11.50 -3.14
N ASN A 22 4.78 -11.89 -4.40
CA ASN A 22 6.09 -12.28 -4.95
C ASN A 22 7.04 -11.08 -5.13
N ARG A 23 6.49 -9.84 -5.13
CA ARG A 23 7.21 -8.62 -5.47
C ARG A 23 6.55 -7.40 -4.83
N VAL A 24 7.38 -6.44 -4.45
CA VAL A 24 6.96 -5.11 -4.03
C VAL A 24 7.47 -4.07 -5.04
N ILE A 25 6.60 -3.16 -5.47
CA ILE A 25 6.97 -1.95 -6.19
C ILE A 25 7.02 -0.83 -5.16
N LEU A 26 8.22 -0.38 -4.84
CA LEU A 26 8.47 0.67 -3.87
C LEU A 26 8.65 2.01 -4.59
N VAL A 27 7.67 2.90 -4.44
CA VAL A 27 7.73 4.22 -5.04
C VAL A 27 8.35 5.19 -4.05
N SER A 28 9.47 5.78 -4.42
CA SER A 28 10.21 6.76 -3.62
C SER A 28 10.01 8.17 -4.16
N GLY A 29 10.09 9.16 -3.27
CA GLY A 29 10.05 10.57 -3.59
C GLY A 29 11.00 11.33 -2.67
N TYR A 30 10.51 11.81 -1.53
CA TYR A 30 11.35 12.41 -0.50
C TYR A 30 12.40 11.40 0.00
N ARG A 31 13.65 11.84 0.11
CA ARG A 31 14.80 10.99 0.54
C ARG A 31 15.00 9.75 -0.35
N ALA A 32 14.73 9.85 -1.67
CA ALA A 32 14.81 8.74 -2.60
C ALA A 32 16.17 8.01 -2.59
N THR A 33 17.27 8.74 -2.45
CA THR A 33 18.63 8.17 -2.38
C THR A 33 18.78 7.21 -1.20
N GLU A 34 18.25 7.55 -0.03
CA GLU A 34 18.29 6.69 1.14
C GLU A 34 17.51 5.39 0.93
N ILE A 35 16.31 5.51 0.35
CA ILE A 35 15.47 4.36 -0.02
C ILE A 35 16.21 3.48 -1.02
N HIS A 36 16.77 4.08 -2.07
CA HIS A 36 17.51 3.35 -3.10
C HIS A 36 18.71 2.59 -2.49
N ASN A 37 19.55 3.25 -1.70
CA ASN A 37 20.72 2.62 -1.08
C ASN A 37 20.35 1.45 -0.18
N ARG A 38 19.20 1.50 0.48
CA ARG A 38 18.74 0.45 1.38
C ARG A 38 18.17 -0.77 0.66
N TYR A 39 17.44 -0.56 -0.45
CA TYR A 39 16.63 -1.62 -1.07
C TYR A 39 17.08 -2.02 -2.48
N ALA A 40 18.04 -1.34 -3.12
CA ALA A 40 18.45 -1.60 -4.51
C ALA A 40 18.90 -3.06 -4.76
N ASN A 41 19.49 -3.70 -3.76
CA ASN A 41 19.99 -5.09 -3.88
C ASN A 41 18.98 -6.14 -3.42
N GLN A 42 17.73 -5.77 -3.17
CA GLN A 42 16.69 -6.72 -2.76
C GLN A 42 15.99 -7.29 -4.00
N PRO A 43 16.08 -8.61 -4.26
CA PRO A 43 15.64 -9.19 -5.54
C PRO A 43 14.13 -9.07 -5.80
N ASN A 44 13.33 -8.96 -4.74
CA ASN A 44 11.88 -8.90 -4.83
C ASN A 44 11.33 -7.47 -4.69
N ILE A 45 12.19 -6.46 -4.76
CA ILE A 45 11.80 -5.04 -4.67
C ILE A 45 12.18 -4.34 -5.97
N ILE A 46 11.20 -3.72 -6.60
CA ILE A 46 11.40 -2.79 -7.71
C ILE A 46 11.26 -1.39 -7.15
N ILE A 47 12.31 -0.58 -7.27
CA ILE A 47 12.26 0.81 -6.83
C ILE A 47 11.97 1.68 -8.04
N THR A 48 10.96 2.55 -7.91
CA THR A 48 10.63 3.59 -8.88
C THR A 48 10.71 4.95 -8.21
N TYR A 49 11.23 5.95 -8.93
CA TYR A 49 11.33 7.31 -8.43
C TYR A 49 10.18 8.18 -8.99
N ASN A 50 9.50 8.88 -8.10
CA ASN A 50 8.49 9.86 -8.45
C ASN A 50 9.05 11.28 -8.25
N PRO A 51 9.39 12.04 -9.31
CA PRO A 51 9.87 13.41 -9.19
C PRO A 51 8.77 14.36 -8.68
N ASP A 52 7.51 14.02 -8.94
CA ASP A 52 6.34 14.85 -8.61
C ASP A 52 5.71 14.51 -7.25
N TYR A 53 6.45 13.85 -6.35
CA TYR A 53 5.93 13.40 -5.05
C TYR A 53 5.30 14.52 -4.21
N ALA A 54 5.79 15.76 -4.36
CA ALA A 54 5.25 16.92 -3.65
C ALA A 54 3.82 17.31 -4.10
N GLN A 55 3.36 16.80 -5.26
CA GLN A 55 2.00 17.02 -5.76
C GLN A 55 0.98 16.04 -5.15
N GLY A 56 1.43 15.15 -4.26
CA GLY A 56 0.57 14.24 -3.50
C GLY A 56 0.69 12.77 -3.89
N LEU A 57 0.13 11.92 -3.03
CA LEU A 57 0.25 10.46 -3.11
C LEU A 57 -0.23 9.87 -4.45
N PHE A 58 -1.21 10.48 -5.08
CA PHE A 58 -1.77 9.95 -6.34
C PHE A 58 -0.76 9.93 -7.48
N THR A 59 0.21 10.87 -7.51
CA THR A 59 1.30 10.86 -8.49
C THR A 59 2.21 9.64 -8.28
N SER A 60 2.47 9.25 -7.04
CA SER A 60 3.23 8.05 -6.71
C SER A 60 2.49 6.77 -7.14
N ILE A 61 1.17 6.72 -6.98
CA ILE A 61 0.37 5.59 -7.48
C ILE A 61 0.46 5.48 -9.00
N LYS A 62 0.41 6.59 -9.73
CA LYS A 62 0.58 6.59 -11.19
C LYS A 62 1.95 6.06 -11.62
N VAL A 63 3.02 6.48 -10.94
CA VAL A 63 4.39 5.99 -11.21
C VAL A 63 4.49 4.50 -10.91
N GLY A 64 4.00 4.04 -9.76
CA GLY A 64 4.01 2.63 -9.38
C GLY A 64 3.19 1.75 -10.33
N ALA A 65 2.05 2.24 -10.81
CA ALA A 65 1.19 1.52 -11.74
C ALA A 65 1.89 1.16 -13.05
N ALA A 66 2.81 1.98 -13.54
CA ALA A 66 3.59 1.71 -14.75
C ALA A 66 4.49 0.47 -14.62
N ALA A 67 4.91 0.12 -13.40
CA ALA A 67 5.74 -1.06 -13.11
C ALA A 67 4.91 -2.34 -12.84
N VAL A 68 3.58 -2.25 -12.76
CA VAL A 68 2.71 -3.41 -12.52
C VAL A 68 2.60 -4.25 -13.79
N ASN A 69 3.12 -5.49 -13.72
CA ASN A 69 3.08 -6.46 -14.82
C ASN A 69 2.21 -7.71 -14.51
N SER A 70 1.65 -7.79 -13.30
CA SER A 70 0.73 -8.85 -12.88
C SER A 70 -0.73 -8.51 -13.21
N GLY A 71 -1.61 -9.54 -13.23
CA GLY A 71 -3.05 -9.35 -13.45
C GLY A 71 -3.77 -8.58 -12.34
N HIS A 72 -3.21 -8.62 -11.11
CA HIS A 72 -3.71 -7.92 -9.94
C HIS A 72 -2.54 -7.32 -9.13
N CYS A 73 -2.84 -6.27 -8.37
CA CYS A 73 -1.91 -5.70 -7.41
C CYS A 73 -2.63 -5.24 -6.14
N PHE A 74 -1.90 -5.25 -5.03
CA PHE A 74 -2.29 -4.54 -3.83
C PHE A 74 -1.66 -3.15 -3.80
N ILE A 75 -2.41 -2.18 -3.30
CA ILE A 75 -1.89 -0.85 -2.96
C ILE A 75 -1.96 -0.70 -1.45
N THR A 76 -0.85 -0.36 -0.84
CA THR A 76 -0.74 -0.08 0.60
C THR A 76 0.25 1.04 0.86
N HIS A 77 0.23 1.59 2.06
CA HIS A 77 1.19 2.58 2.52
C HIS A 77 2.43 1.90 3.11
N GLY A 78 3.56 2.62 3.11
CA GLY A 78 4.83 2.13 3.67
C GLY A 78 4.93 2.25 5.20
N ASP A 79 3.95 2.88 5.84
CA ASP A 79 3.83 3.17 7.28
C ASP A 79 2.81 2.28 8.00
N MET A 80 2.43 1.15 7.39
CA MET A 80 1.50 0.17 7.94
C MET A 80 2.21 -1.16 8.32
N PRO A 81 3.07 -1.16 9.34
CA PRO A 81 3.91 -2.31 9.70
C PRO A 81 3.15 -3.48 10.33
N GLU A 82 1.88 -3.29 10.67
CA GLU A 82 1.06 -4.31 11.35
C GLU A 82 0.20 -5.15 10.38
N LEU A 83 0.13 -4.80 9.10
CA LEU A 83 -0.52 -5.64 8.10
C LEU A 83 0.17 -7.01 8.04
N ASN A 84 -0.61 -8.07 7.95
CA ASN A 84 -0.07 -9.43 7.95
C ASN A 84 -0.58 -10.27 6.77
N ASN A 85 0.02 -11.44 6.59
CA ASN A 85 -0.29 -12.37 5.51
C ASN A 85 -1.78 -12.77 5.46
N ASP A 86 -2.45 -12.91 6.61
CA ASP A 86 -3.86 -13.33 6.65
C ASP A 86 -4.80 -12.27 6.08
N ILE A 87 -4.51 -10.98 6.29
CA ILE A 87 -5.25 -9.88 5.69
C ILE A 87 -5.16 -9.95 4.16
N PHE A 88 -3.93 -10.06 3.62
CA PHE A 88 -3.72 -10.18 2.17
C PHE A 88 -4.43 -11.41 1.60
N ARG A 89 -4.34 -12.55 2.28
CA ARG A 89 -4.98 -13.80 1.87
C ARG A 89 -6.50 -13.69 1.83
N LYS A 90 -7.13 -13.10 2.86
CA LYS A 90 -8.58 -12.90 2.94
C LYS A 90 -9.07 -12.03 1.78
N ILE A 91 -8.41 -10.91 1.53
CA ILE A 91 -8.79 -10.00 0.43
C ILE A 91 -8.58 -10.69 -0.93
N TRP A 92 -7.47 -11.40 -1.10
CA TRP A 92 -7.17 -12.13 -2.34
C TRP A 92 -8.18 -13.22 -2.67
N ALA A 93 -8.72 -13.91 -1.66
CA ALA A 93 -9.74 -14.94 -1.86
C ALA A 93 -11.03 -14.39 -2.47
N LEU A 94 -11.32 -13.11 -2.28
CA LEU A 94 -12.50 -12.40 -2.81
C LEU A 94 -12.24 -11.69 -4.14
N ARG A 95 -11.01 -11.83 -4.71
CA ARG A 95 -10.61 -11.10 -5.92
C ARG A 95 -11.59 -11.27 -7.09
N ASN A 96 -11.82 -10.18 -7.77
CA ASN A 96 -12.62 -10.08 -8.98
C ASN A 96 -12.11 -8.90 -9.82
N ASP A 97 -12.86 -8.50 -10.86
CA ASP A 97 -12.47 -7.39 -11.74
C ASP A 97 -12.67 -6.00 -11.14
N ASN A 98 -13.39 -5.89 -10.00
CA ASN A 98 -13.60 -4.62 -9.31
C ASN A 98 -12.44 -4.31 -8.35
N ALA A 99 -12.35 -3.06 -7.93
CA ALA A 99 -11.51 -2.71 -6.79
C ALA A 99 -12.11 -3.29 -5.50
N LEU A 100 -11.31 -3.98 -4.69
CA LEU A 100 -11.71 -4.45 -3.37
C LEU A 100 -11.08 -3.54 -2.31
N ILE A 101 -11.92 -2.83 -1.58
CA ILE A 101 -11.52 -1.89 -0.54
C ILE A 101 -11.89 -2.50 0.81
N PRO A 102 -10.92 -2.94 1.62
CA PRO A 102 -11.22 -3.47 2.94
C PRO A 102 -11.77 -2.38 3.84
N CYS A 103 -12.72 -2.75 4.69
CA CYS A 103 -13.33 -1.87 5.68
C CYS A 103 -13.30 -2.55 7.06
N TYR A 104 -13.06 -1.76 8.08
CA TYR A 104 -13.21 -2.16 9.48
C TYR A 104 -14.15 -1.17 10.18
N GLN A 105 -15.27 -1.68 10.70
CA GLN A 105 -16.31 -0.85 11.34
C GLN A 105 -16.76 0.35 10.47
N GLY A 106 -16.90 0.11 9.16
CA GLY A 106 -17.30 1.14 8.20
C GLY A 106 -16.18 2.09 7.75
N GLN A 107 -14.95 1.95 8.29
CA GLN A 107 -13.80 2.75 7.86
C GLN A 107 -13.01 2.00 6.77
N PRO A 108 -12.85 2.58 5.57
CA PRO A 108 -12.00 2.02 4.53
C PRO A 108 -10.53 2.00 4.96
N GLY A 109 -9.82 0.93 4.59
CA GLY A 109 -8.43 0.71 4.94
C GLY A 109 -7.60 0.09 3.82
N HIS A 110 -6.48 -0.49 4.18
CA HIS A 110 -5.50 -1.10 3.30
C HIS A 110 -5.22 -2.56 3.70
N PRO A 111 -4.66 -3.37 2.77
CA PRO A 111 -4.31 -3.05 1.39
C PRO A 111 -5.53 -3.08 0.46
N VAL A 112 -5.61 -2.17 -0.49
CA VAL A 112 -6.63 -2.19 -1.55
C VAL A 112 -6.18 -3.12 -2.67
N LEU A 113 -7.03 -4.06 -3.08
CA LEU A 113 -6.75 -4.99 -4.20
C LEU A 113 -7.42 -4.50 -5.49
N LEU A 114 -6.64 -4.46 -6.57
CA LEU A 114 -7.13 -4.07 -7.89
C LEU A 114 -6.69 -5.06 -8.96
N SER A 115 -7.56 -5.34 -9.93
CA SER A 115 -7.08 -5.87 -11.20
C SER A 115 -6.24 -4.80 -11.94
N LYS A 116 -5.30 -5.22 -12.78
CA LYS A 116 -4.51 -4.30 -13.60
C LYS A 116 -5.41 -3.39 -14.45
N LYS A 117 -6.49 -3.93 -14.99
CA LYS A 117 -7.48 -3.16 -15.75
C LYS A 117 -8.12 -2.06 -14.90
N CYS A 118 -8.55 -2.41 -13.67
CA CYS A 118 -9.15 -1.46 -12.75
C CYS A 118 -8.15 -0.36 -12.34
N LEU A 119 -6.89 -0.73 -12.06
CA LEU A 119 -5.82 0.22 -11.75
C LEU A 119 -5.61 1.22 -12.89
N LEU A 120 -5.45 0.74 -14.12
CA LEU A 120 -5.23 1.60 -15.30
C LEU A 120 -6.44 2.52 -15.55
N GLN A 121 -7.65 2.02 -15.40
CA GLN A 121 -8.85 2.85 -15.48
C GLN A 121 -8.89 3.94 -14.39
N ALA A 122 -8.53 3.59 -13.16
CA ALA A 122 -8.53 4.54 -12.04
C ALA A 122 -7.53 5.70 -12.26
N ILE A 123 -6.30 5.40 -12.69
CA ILE A 123 -5.26 6.42 -12.88
C ILE A 123 -5.41 7.26 -14.15
N SER A 124 -6.22 6.82 -15.13
CA SER A 124 -6.47 7.54 -16.38
C SER A 124 -7.69 8.46 -16.35
N GLN A 125 -8.46 8.48 -15.24
CA GLN A 125 -9.63 9.34 -15.12
C GLN A 125 -9.23 10.81 -15.13
N PRO A 126 -9.87 11.66 -15.95
CA PRO A 126 -9.69 13.11 -15.88
C PRO A 126 -10.27 13.67 -14.56
N ASP A 127 -9.75 14.80 -14.13
CA ASP A 127 -10.26 15.56 -12.98
C ASP A 127 -10.32 14.75 -11.65
N VAL A 128 -9.41 13.78 -11.49
CA VAL A 128 -9.26 13.00 -10.27
C VAL A 128 -7.93 13.35 -9.60
N SER A 129 -8.01 13.78 -8.35
CA SER A 129 -6.85 14.22 -7.58
C SER A 129 -6.32 13.17 -6.60
N ASN A 130 -7.09 12.11 -6.33
CA ASN A 130 -6.68 11.07 -5.40
C ASN A 130 -7.29 9.70 -5.76
N MET A 131 -6.65 8.63 -5.25
CA MET A 131 -7.05 7.26 -5.56
C MET A 131 -8.45 6.91 -5.02
N ARG A 132 -8.82 7.40 -3.84
CA ARG A 132 -10.15 7.17 -3.28
C ARG A 132 -11.25 7.67 -4.22
N GLN A 133 -11.09 8.89 -4.74
CA GLN A 133 -12.03 9.46 -5.71
C GLN A 133 -12.10 8.64 -6.99
N ALA A 134 -10.94 8.19 -7.49
CA ALA A 134 -10.86 7.35 -8.68
C ALA A 134 -11.61 6.02 -8.49
N LEU A 135 -11.42 5.37 -7.35
CA LEU A 135 -12.06 4.10 -7.04
C LEU A 135 -13.57 4.23 -6.85
N LEU A 136 -14.04 5.28 -6.17
CA LEU A 136 -15.46 5.51 -5.95
C LEU A 136 -16.23 5.84 -7.24
N ARG A 137 -15.56 6.41 -8.24
CA ARG A 137 -16.15 6.60 -9.59
C ARG A 137 -16.19 5.31 -10.42
N GLY A 138 -15.31 4.35 -10.10
CA GLY A 138 -15.21 3.07 -10.78
C GLY A 138 -16.05 1.96 -10.12
N LYS A 139 -15.91 0.75 -10.65
CA LYS A 139 -16.51 -0.44 -10.02
C LYS A 139 -15.68 -0.86 -8.81
N HIS A 140 -16.29 -0.83 -7.64
CA HIS A 140 -15.63 -1.20 -6.39
C HIS A 140 -16.58 -2.00 -5.48
N ASN A 141 -15.99 -2.77 -4.57
CA ASN A 141 -16.67 -3.46 -3.49
C ASN A 141 -16.00 -3.09 -2.16
N LEU A 142 -16.79 -2.69 -1.20
CA LEU A 142 -16.37 -2.61 0.19
C LEU A 142 -16.46 -4.01 0.79
N ILE A 143 -15.39 -4.48 1.41
CA ILE A 143 -15.35 -5.80 2.04
C ILE A 143 -15.04 -5.66 3.52
N GLU A 144 -15.92 -6.16 4.37
CA GLU A 144 -15.70 -6.10 5.82
C GLU A 144 -14.58 -7.07 6.22
N ILE A 145 -13.56 -6.54 6.87
CA ILE A 145 -12.44 -7.27 7.43
C ILE A 145 -12.42 -6.97 8.93
N ASN A 146 -12.77 -7.95 9.74
CA ASN A 146 -12.77 -7.80 11.20
C ASN A 146 -11.32 -7.79 11.76
N ASP A 147 -10.57 -6.77 11.39
CA ASP A 147 -9.18 -6.58 11.80
C ASP A 147 -8.82 -5.09 11.71
N ALA A 148 -8.65 -4.45 12.85
CA ALA A 148 -8.35 -3.02 12.94
C ALA A 148 -7.04 -2.62 12.24
N ARG A 149 -6.09 -3.56 12.06
CA ARG A 149 -4.79 -3.28 11.44
C ARG A 149 -4.88 -2.75 10.02
N ILE A 150 -6.00 -2.94 9.33
CA ILE A 150 -6.21 -2.39 7.98
C ILE A 150 -6.35 -0.87 7.96
N THR A 151 -6.59 -0.25 9.12
CA THR A 151 -6.75 1.21 9.28
C THR A 151 -5.66 1.85 10.13
N LEU A 152 -4.62 1.09 10.51
CA LEU A 152 -3.55 1.57 11.39
C LEU A 152 -2.30 1.93 10.56
N ASP A 153 -2.14 3.18 10.26
CA ASP A 153 -0.92 3.83 9.81
C ASP A 153 -0.18 4.50 10.98
N ILE A 154 1.11 4.75 10.80
CA ILE A 154 1.95 5.41 11.81
C ILE A 154 2.36 6.79 11.26
N ASP A 155 1.48 7.76 11.42
CA ASP A 155 1.68 9.13 10.95
C ASP A 155 2.26 10.05 12.03
N THR A 156 1.97 9.77 13.31
CA THR A 156 2.35 10.62 14.44
C THR A 156 3.22 9.88 15.46
N PRO A 157 3.96 10.60 16.33
CA PRO A 157 4.67 9.99 17.46
C PRO A 157 3.74 9.20 18.39
N GLU A 158 2.49 9.63 18.55
CA GLU A 158 1.50 8.94 19.37
C GLU A 158 1.09 7.60 18.74
N ASP A 159 0.87 7.55 17.42
CA ASP A 159 0.59 6.29 16.70
C ASP A 159 1.74 5.31 16.89
N PHE A 160 2.97 5.80 16.81
CA PHE A 160 4.17 4.99 17.01
C PHE A 160 4.23 4.38 18.42
N ILE A 161 3.97 5.18 19.46
CA ILE A 161 3.92 4.69 20.85
C ILE A 161 2.81 3.67 21.03
N ASN A 162 1.61 3.95 20.51
CA ASN A 162 0.46 3.07 20.58
C ASN A 162 0.73 1.74 19.87
N ALA A 163 1.35 1.78 18.70
CA ALA A 163 1.73 0.58 17.97
C ALA A 163 2.77 -0.26 18.75
N GLN A 164 3.79 0.36 19.34
CA GLN A 164 4.77 -0.37 20.17
C GLN A 164 4.13 -1.03 21.40
N ASN A 165 3.15 -0.39 22.02
CA ASN A 165 2.47 -0.93 23.20
C ASN A 165 1.58 -2.16 22.89
N ARG A 166 1.07 -2.28 21.64
CA ARG A 166 0.32 -3.47 21.21
C ARG A 166 1.21 -4.72 21.03
N HIS A 167 2.50 -4.55 20.97
CA HIS A 167 3.49 -5.62 20.76
C HIS A 167 4.31 -5.99 22.00
N ARG A 168 3.98 -5.39 23.14
CA ARG A 168 4.55 -5.75 24.45
C ARG A 168 3.66 -6.76 25.17
#